data_f83f53f52980c404a420fed905cec6a2
#
_entry.id   f83f53f52980c404a420fed905cec6a2
#
_cell.length_a   1.000
_cell.length_b   1.000
_cell.length_c   1.000
_cell.angle_alpha   90.00
_cell.angle_beta   90.00
_cell.angle_gamma   90.00
#
_symmetry.space_group_name_H-M   'P 1'
#
loop_
_entity.id
_entity.type
_entity.pdbx_description
1 polymer ?
#
loop_
_entity_poly.entity_id
_entity_poly.type
_entity_poly.pdbx_seq_one_letter_code
_entity_poly.pdbx_strand_id
1 'polypeptide(L)'
;EEFQSVMDGAYVLVPQRRNGEGQTTTKTVYELIQKVLKENPDIDPNRIIEGGCSAGGMFTLQLSLAYPDLFAATFPICPARSLTEEEAETIKDVPTWYTIALNDPTCPYETITKVALDSLKAVGAKEVHTSFFKDVHDTTGRFKNADGTPYQYSGHWSWIYVDNNECYDENGVNLWQWISKQSKEDTVVANGTQKAYVVGEDWGPAVTKTVIKLDKAIDADSVDANNLSVVEEKTSTNWATGEEYLAKADRKVTGAYTSDENGNQVSGSSNYLTIEMYVSPNEGSPFIYSLASGFNRWCDTYRLYVSLAKGAQLKADDEIVSELNVVADIDVAGDGKICPQLDQFDYAG
;
A
#
# COMPACT_ATOMS: atom_id res chain seq x y z
N GLU A 1 1.52 -15.57 5.73
CA GLU A 1 0.80 -15.40 4.44
C GLU A 1 0.21 -13.99 4.32
N GLU A 2 -0.48 -13.45 5.34
CA GLU A 2 -1.03 -12.09 5.31
C GLU A 2 0.05 -11.01 5.13
N PHE A 3 1.16 -11.12 5.86
CA PHE A 3 2.30 -10.20 5.71
C PHE A 3 2.80 -10.14 4.27
N GLN A 4 2.99 -11.30 3.64
CA GLN A 4 3.46 -11.38 2.25
C GLN A 4 2.43 -10.76 1.28
N SER A 5 1.13 -10.90 1.55
CA SER A 5 0.10 -10.30 0.71
C SER A 5 0.06 -8.78 0.83
N VAL A 6 0.39 -8.22 2.00
CA VAL A 6 0.45 -6.77 2.23
C VAL A 6 1.71 -6.16 1.62
N MET A 7 2.85 -6.86 1.70
CA MET A 7 4.17 -6.37 1.26
C MET A 7 4.54 -6.74 -0.18
N ASP A 8 3.67 -7.46 -0.90
CA ASP A 8 3.91 -7.98 -2.26
C ASP A 8 5.19 -8.82 -2.39
N GLY A 9 5.46 -9.57 -1.34
CA GLY A 9 6.74 -10.24 -1.15
C GLY A 9 7.77 -9.30 -0.49
N ALA A 10 8.50 -9.83 0.46
CA ALA A 10 9.57 -9.12 1.12
C ALA A 10 10.72 -10.09 1.41
N TYR A 11 11.94 -9.60 1.29
CA TYR A 11 13.08 -10.30 1.85
C TYR A 11 13.03 -10.18 3.37
N VAL A 12 13.14 -11.30 4.06
CA VAL A 12 13.17 -11.32 5.53
C VAL A 12 14.55 -11.79 5.98
N LEU A 13 15.32 -10.86 6.55
CA LEU A 13 16.63 -11.14 7.09
C LEU A 13 16.52 -11.32 8.61
N VAL A 14 16.80 -12.52 9.10
CA VAL A 14 16.77 -12.86 10.53
C VAL A 14 18.19 -13.22 11.00
N PRO A 15 18.98 -12.24 11.46
CA PRO A 15 20.33 -12.48 11.95
C PRO A 15 20.30 -13.36 13.21
N GLN A 16 21.02 -14.46 13.20
CA GLN A 16 21.12 -15.36 14.35
C GLN A 16 22.55 -15.45 14.83
N ARG A 17 22.72 -15.21 16.12
CA ARG A 17 24.02 -15.39 16.79
C ARG A 17 24.32 -16.86 17.04
N ARG A 18 25.53 -17.31 16.70
CA ARG A 18 26.02 -18.65 17.06
C ARG A 18 26.49 -18.69 18.51
N ASN A 19 26.23 -19.81 19.21
CA ASN A 19 26.75 -20.03 20.54
C ASN A 19 28.30 -20.06 20.53
N GLY A 20 28.90 -19.27 21.43
CA GLY A 20 30.36 -19.21 21.56
C GLY A 20 31.07 -18.16 20.69
N GLU A 21 30.41 -17.52 19.78
CA GLU A 21 30.91 -16.34 19.05
C GLU A 21 30.62 -15.05 19.83
N GLY A 22 31.49 -14.05 19.70
CA GLY A 22 31.39 -12.76 20.39
C GLY A 22 30.01 -12.07 20.23
N GLN A 23 29.81 -10.93 20.86
CA GLN A 23 28.54 -10.21 20.75
C GLN A 23 28.28 -9.81 19.30
N THR A 24 27.05 -10.04 18.81
CA THR A 24 26.57 -9.44 17.57
C THR A 24 26.57 -7.92 17.76
N THR A 25 27.31 -7.20 16.95
CA THR A 25 27.40 -5.74 17.00
C THR A 25 26.50 -5.14 15.91
N THR A 26 26.11 -3.88 16.12
CA THR A 26 25.38 -3.11 15.09
C THR A 26 26.14 -3.07 13.76
N LYS A 27 27.47 -2.93 13.84
CA LYS A 27 28.36 -2.99 12.65
C LYS A 27 28.23 -4.29 11.88
N THR A 28 28.25 -5.45 12.56
CA THR A 28 28.17 -6.77 11.91
C THR A 28 26.83 -6.96 11.19
N VAL A 29 25.74 -6.48 11.78
CA VAL A 29 24.41 -6.58 11.15
C VAL A 29 24.30 -5.57 9.99
N TYR A 30 24.83 -4.37 10.15
CA TYR A 30 24.92 -3.41 9.05
C TYR A 30 25.67 -3.98 7.84
N GLU A 31 26.87 -4.56 8.06
CA GLU A 31 27.66 -5.19 7.00
C GLU A 31 26.90 -6.35 6.33
N LEU A 32 26.12 -7.12 7.11
CA LEU A 32 25.26 -8.17 6.58
C LEU A 32 24.14 -7.61 5.71
N ILE A 33 23.47 -6.54 6.14
CA ILE A 33 22.44 -5.84 5.35
C ILE A 33 23.05 -5.35 4.03
N GLN A 34 24.21 -4.67 4.07
CA GLN A 34 24.88 -4.18 2.86
C GLN A 34 25.23 -5.32 1.89
N LYS A 35 25.65 -6.47 2.43
CA LYS A 35 25.91 -7.67 1.62
C LYS A 35 24.64 -8.17 0.95
N VAL A 36 23.52 -8.28 1.68
CA VAL A 36 22.24 -8.75 1.14
C VAL A 36 21.75 -7.81 0.05
N LEU A 37 21.81 -6.50 0.24
CA LEU A 37 21.45 -5.50 -0.77
C LEU A 37 22.28 -5.64 -2.05
N LYS A 38 23.59 -5.86 -1.89
CA LYS A 38 24.48 -6.04 -3.03
C LYS A 38 24.21 -7.33 -3.81
N GLU A 39 23.82 -8.40 -3.13
CA GLU A 39 23.55 -9.71 -3.72
C GLU A 39 22.15 -9.81 -4.33
N ASN A 40 21.23 -8.90 -3.97
CA ASN A 40 19.84 -8.89 -4.42
C ASN A 40 19.47 -7.46 -4.88
N PRO A 41 19.79 -7.10 -6.12
CA PRO A 41 19.59 -5.74 -6.64
C PRO A 41 18.13 -5.33 -6.86
N ASP A 42 17.20 -6.25 -6.70
CA ASP A 42 15.75 -6.07 -6.69
C ASP A 42 15.21 -5.59 -5.34
N ILE A 43 16.05 -5.55 -4.29
CA ILE A 43 15.66 -4.94 -3.01
C ILE A 43 15.79 -3.42 -3.12
N ASP A 44 14.69 -2.73 -2.83
CA ASP A 44 14.70 -1.26 -2.72
C ASP A 44 15.44 -0.83 -1.43
N PRO A 45 16.59 -0.13 -1.53
CA PRO A 45 17.37 0.32 -0.38
C PRO A 45 16.66 1.43 0.42
N ASN A 46 15.61 2.04 -0.13
CA ASN A 46 14.82 3.06 0.56
C ASN A 46 13.69 2.45 1.40
N ARG A 47 13.46 1.15 1.31
CA ARG A 47 12.38 0.44 2.02
C ARG A 47 12.90 -0.64 2.98
N ILE A 48 14.02 -0.37 3.64
CA ILE A 48 14.57 -1.25 4.67
C ILE A 48 13.87 -0.96 5.99
N ILE A 49 13.28 -1.99 6.58
CA ILE A 49 12.51 -1.90 7.82
C ILE A 49 13.12 -2.84 8.85
N GLU A 50 13.20 -2.39 10.09
CA GLU A 50 13.72 -3.18 11.19
C GLU A 50 12.68 -3.34 12.30
N GLY A 51 12.63 -4.54 12.87
CA GLY A 51 11.83 -4.81 14.05
C GLY A 51 12.39 -5.95 14.88
N GLY A 52 11.96 -6.00 16.11
CA GLY A 52 12.37 -7.09 17.00
C GLY A 52 11.71 -6.99 18.36
N CYS A 53 11.65 -8.11 19.08
CA CYS A 53 11.03 -8.20 20.39
C CYS A 53 12.06 -8.29 21.53
N SER A 54 11.77 -7.69 22.67
CA SER A 54 12.56 -7.74 23.89
C SER A 54 14.02 -7.30 23.66
N ALA A 55 14.99 -8.19 23.77
CA ALA A 55 16.38 -7.94 23.40
C ALA A 55 16.54 -7.56 21.92
N GLY A 56 15.69 -8.11 21.02
CA GLY A 56 15.61 -7.71 19.63
C GLY A 56 15.10 -6.28 19.47
N GLY A 57 14.07 -5.87 20.22
CA GLY A 57 13.60 -4.50 20.24
C GLY A 57 14.63 -3.50 20.79
N MET A 58 15.42 -3.91 21.80
CA MET A 58 16.59 -3.14 22.22
C MET A 58 17.61 -3.01 21.09
N PHE A 59 17.88 -4.08 20.36
CA PHE A 59 18.83 -4.08 19.25
C PHE A 59 18.33 -3.21 18.07
N THR A 60 17.02 -3.22 17.78
CA THR A 60 16.38 -2.32 16.82
C THR A 60 16.71 -0.87 17.12
N LEU A 61 16.52 -0.44 18.37
CA LEU A 61 16.89 0.94 18.78
C LEU A 61 18.39 1.20 18.69
N GLN A 62 19.24 0.23 19.03
CA GLN A 62 20.69 0.38 18.93
C GLN A 62 21.19 0.49 17.49
N LEU A 63 20.59 -0.26 16.58
CA LEU A 63 20.99 -0.24 15.17
C LEU A 63 20.52 1.05 14.50
N SER A 64 19.30 1.52 14.82
CA SER A 64 18.79 2.81 14.37
C SER A 64 19.66 3.98 14.86
N LEU A 65 20.10 3.95 16.11
CA LEU A 65 21.00 4.97 16.65
C LEU A 65 22.38 4.96 15.98
N ALA A 66 22.87 3.78 15.60
CA ALA A 66 24.17 3.67 14.92
C ALA A 66 24.10 4.04 13.43
N TYR A 67 22.95 3.86 12.79
CA TYR A 67 22.72 4.06 11.36
C TYR A 67 21.33 4.67 11.10
N PRO A 68 21.08 5.92 11.52
CA PRO A 68 19.74 6.53 11.45
C PRO A 68 19.19 6.66 10.03
N ASP A 69 20.06 6.80 9.02
CA ASP A 69 19.66 6.93 7.63
C ASP A 69 19.43 5.58 6.92
N LEU A 70 19.58 4.45 7.65
CA LEU A 70 19.46 3.13 7.03
C LEU A 70 18.00 2.70 6.84
N PHE A 71 17.15 2.99 7.81
CA PHE A 71 15.81 2.42 7.89
C PHE A 71 14.72 3.41 7.44
N ALA A 72 13.77 2.91 6.66
CA ALA A 72 12.53 3.63 6.33
C ALA A 72 11.58 3.66 7.53
N ALA A 73 11.59 2.62 8.35
CA ALA A 73 10.82 2.56 9.59
C ALA A 73 11.38 1.51 10.55
N THR A 74 10.98 1.62 11.82
CA THR A 74 11.29 0.64 12.86
C THR A 74 10.04 0.25 13.64
N PHE A 75 9.99 -1.00 14.16
CA PHE A 75 8.89 -1.46 15.02
C PHE A 75 9.41 -2.27 16.21
N PRO A 76 9.97 -1.58 17.25
CA PRO A 76 10.39 -2.25 18.47
C PRO A 76 9.20 -2.78 19.25
N ILE A 77 9.26 -4.07 19.62
CA ILE A 77 8.22 -4.77 20.38
C ILE A 77 8.74 -5.03 21.79
N CYS A 78 8.02 -4.59 22.82
CA CYS A 78 8.44 -4.69 24.23
C CYS A 78 9.96 -4.51 24.41
N PRO A 79 10.57 -3.41 23.91
CA PRO A 79 12.01 -3.26 23.87
C PRO A 79 12.63 -3.27 25.29
N ALA A 80 13.79 -3.91 25.42
CA ALA A 80 14.50 -4.01 26.71
C ALA A 80 15.39 -2.78 27.00
N ARG A 81 15.11 -1.62 26.39
CA ARG A 81 15.76 -0.34 26.68
C ARG A 81 14.84 0.84 26.37
N SER A 82 15.08 1.96 27.06
CA SER A 82 14.50 3.26 26.73
C SER A 82 15.45 4.08 25.85
N LEU A 83 15.09 5.33 25.58
CA LEU A 83 15.89 6.35 24.91
C LEU A 83 16.07 7.55 25.82
N THR A 84 17.25 8.16 25.79
CA THR A 84 17.44 9.52 26.28
C THR A 84 16.94 10.53 25.25
N GLU A 85 16.78 11.81 25.62
CA GLU A 85 16.41 12.87 24.66
C GLU A 85 17.49 13.04 23.56
N GLU A 86 18.78 12.92 23.91
CA GLU A 86 19.89 12.98 22.94
C GLU A 86 19.82 11.83 21.92
N GLU A 87 19.52 10.62 22.39
CA GLU A 87 19.32 9.46 21.51
C GLU A 87 18.05 9.62 20.66
N ALA A 88 16.97 10.11 21.25
CA ALA A 88 15.74 10.38 20.54
C ALA A 88 15.92 11.44 19.43
N GLU A 89 16.72 12.49 19.68
CA GLU A 89 17.09 13.49 18.67
C GLU A 89 17.78 12.87 17.46
N THR A 90 18.61 11.83 17.67
CA THR A 90 19.33 11.14 16.58
C THR A 90 18.38 10.40 15.65
N ILE A 91 17.26 9.87 16.15
CA ILE A 91 16.35 9.03 15.37
C ILE A 91 14.94 9.64 15.21
N LYS A 92 14.76 10.92 15.53
CA LYS A 92 13.45 11.59 15.49
C LYS A 92 12.79 11.61 14.11
N ASP A 93 13.58 11.49 13.05
CA ASP A 93 13.10 11.46 11.67
C ASP A 93 12.81 10.04 11.16
N VAL A 94 13.14 8.99 11.95
CA VAL A 94 12.84 7.60 11.61
C VAL A 94 11.43 7.24 12.10
N PRO A 95 10.49 6.96 11.20
CA PRO A 95 9.15 6.51 11.56
C PRO A 95 9.21 5.26 12.45
N THR A 96 8.50 5.28 13.57
CA THR A 96 8.63 4.22 14.58
C THR A 96 7.27 3.78 15.12
N TRP A 97 7.09 2.45 15.26
CA TRP A 97 5.89 1.85 15.86
C TRP A 97 6.22 0.99 17.08
N TYR A 98 5.80 1.42 18.26
CA TYR A 98 5.97 0.64 19.49
C TYR A 98 4.78 -0.27 19.76
N THR A 99 5.05 -1.53 20.08
CA THR A 99 4.05 -2.50 20.54
C THR A 99 4.40 -2.99 21.94
N ILE A 100 3.48 -2.86 22.90
CA ILE A 100 3.71 -3.28 24.29
C ILE A 100 2.41 -3.65 25.01
N ALA A 101 2.49 -4.60 25.94
CA ALA A 101 1.45 -4.80 26.94
C ALA A 101 1.80 -4.04 28.23
N LEU A 102 0.82 -3.32 28.78
CA LEU A 102 0.99 -2.46 29.96
C LEU A 102 1.32 -3.25 31.23
N ASN A 103 1.01 -4.54 31.26
CA ASN A 103 1.34 -5.46 32.35
C ASN A 103 2.63 -6.24 32.13
N ASP A 104 3.52 -5.81 31.23
CA ASP A 104 4.82 -6.47 30.99
C ASP A 104 5.69 -6.43 32.26
N PRO A 105 6.01 -7.59 32.87
CA PRO A 105 6.82 -7.63 34.08
C PRO A 105 8.33 -7.61 33.81
N THR A 106 8.74 -7.85 32.55
CA THR A 106 10.15 -7.95 32.14
C THR A 106 10.68 -6.62 31.64
N CYS A 107 9.88 -5.95 30.78
CA CYS A 107 10.19 -4.63 30.25
C CYS A 107 9.04 -3.67 30.64
N PRO A 108 8.99 -3.20 31.90
CA PRO A 108 7.86 -2.43 32.40
C PRO A 108 7.64 -1.16 31.60
N TYR A 109 6.40 -0.95 31.17
CA TYR A 109 6.00 0.20 30.35
C TYR A 109 6.46 1.54 30.95
N GLU A 110 6.17 1.80 32.22
CA GLU A 110 6.41 3.10 32.87
C GLU A 110 7.90 3.49 32.91
N THR A 111 8.81 2.52 32.98
CA THR A 111 10.25 2.77 33.16
C THR A 111 11.07 2.59 31.88
N ILE A 112 10.51 1.99 30.85
CA ILE A 112 11.22 1.71 29.60
C ILE A 112 10.52 2.38 28.42
N THR A 113 9.39 1.83 27.96
CA THR A 113 8.76 2.32 26.73
C THR A 113 8.20 3.73 26.87
N LYS A 114 7.55 4.02 28.00
CA LYS A 114 7.04 5.38 28.26
C LYS A 114 8.16 6.42 28.25
N VAL A 115 9.31 6.11 28.85
CA VAL A 115 10.47 7.03 28.87
C VAL A 115 10.97 7.26 27.43
N ALA A 116 11.05 6.21 26.59
CA ALA A 116 11.43 6.36 25.19
C ALA A 116 10.43 7.23 24.41
N LEU A 117 9.12 7.00 24.60
CA LEU A 117 8.07 7.78 23.96
C LEU A 117 8.04 9.24 24.40
N ASP A 118 8.25 9.50 25.71
CA ASP A 118 8.36 10.86 26.26
C ASP A 118 9.58 11.59 25.66
N SER A 119 10.73 10.92 25.52
CA SER A 119 11.93 11.47 24.87
C SER A 119 11.69 11.78 23.39
N LEU A 120 11.08 10.87 22.62
CA LEU A 120 10.73 11.09 21.20
C LEU A 120 9.76 12.28 21.06
N LYS A 121 8.78 12.38 21.95
CA LYS A 121 7.84 13.50 21.98
C LYS A 121 8.54 14.83 22.32
N ALA A 122 9.47 14.82 23.26
CA ALA A 122 10.21 16.03 23.68
C ALA A 122 11.03 16.63 22.54
N VAL A 123 11.61 15.78 21.67
CA VAL A 123 12.40 16.22 20.51
C VAL A 123 11.55 16.44 19.24
N GLY A 124 10.24 16.26 19.32
CA GLY A 124 9.34 16.47 18.21
C GLY A 124 9.51 15.42 17.08
N ALA A 125 9.66 14.14 17.45
CA ALA A 125 9.73 13.07 16.47
C ALA A 125 8.51 13.08 15.52
N LYS A 126 8.75 12.94 14.22
CA LYS A 126 7.76 13.21 13.17
C LYS A 126 6.63 12.19 13.15
N GLU A 127 6.97 10.91 13.31
CA GLU A 127 5.99 9.83 13.16
C GLU A 127 6.25 8.74 14.20
N VAL A 128 5.40 8.68 15.21
CA VAL A 128 5.47 7.70 16.30
C VAL A 128 4.10 7.09 16.52
N HIS A 129 3.95 5.83 16.17
CA HIS A 129 2.75 5.05 16.41
C HIS A 129 2.90 4.11 17.59
N THR A 130 1.79 3.72 18.20
CA THR A 130 1.78 2.81 19.35
C THR A 130 0.59 1.86 19.29
N SER A 131 0.84 0.59 19.64
CA SER A 131 -0.20 -0.38 19.97
C SER A 131 -0.05 -0.79 21.43
N PHE A 132 -0.99 -0.35 22.28
CA PHE A 132 -1.01 -0.67 23.69
C PHE A 132 -2.03 -1.76 24.00
N PHE A 133 -1.58 -2.81 24.66
CA PHE A 133 -2.44 -3.90 25.13
C PHE A 133 -2.49 -3.90 26.65
N LYS A 134 -3.64 -4.18 27.23
CA LYS A 134 -3.80 -4.29 28.67
C LYS A 134 -2.98 -5.45 29.23
N ASP A 135 -3.03 -6.58 28.56
CA ASP A 135 -2.40 -7.86 28.86
C ASP A 135 -2.17 -8.65 27.58
N VAL A 136 -1.63 -9.86 27.67
CA VAL A 136 -1.46 -10.75 26.51
C VAL A 136 -2.21 -12.05 26.74
N HIS A 137 -3.18 -12.34 25.89
CA HIS A 137 -3.99 -13.54 25.94
C HIS A 137 -4.27 -14.11 24.54
N ASP A 138 -4.73 -15.34 24.45
CA ASP A 138 -5.07 -15.95 23.17
C ASP A 138 -6.32 -15.33 22.58
N THR A 139 -6.20 -14.75 21.39
CA THR A 139 -7.29 -14.16 20.60
C THR A 139 -7.78 -15.09 19.50
N THR A 140 -7.02 -16.15 19.21
CA THR A 140 -7.33 -17.09 18.12
C THR A 140 -8.34 -18.17 18.52
N GLY A 141 -8.64 -18.32 19.81
CA GLY A 141 -9.48 -19.37 20.37
C GLY A 141 -8.82 -20.76 20.40
N ARG A 142 -7.53 -20.86 20.03
CA ARG A 142 -6.76 -22.12 19.97
C ARG A 142 -6.35 -22.61 21.34
N PHE A 143 -6.03 -21.69 22.25
CA PHE A 143 -5.55 -21.99 23.59
C PHE A 143 -6.50 -21.43 24.64
N LYS A 144 -6.87 -22.27 25.61
CA LYS A 144 -7.81 -21.91 26.68
C LYS A 144 -7.31 -22.39 28.03
N ASN A 145 -7.69 -21.67 29.08
CA ASN A 145 -7.56 -22.10 30.45
C ASN A 145 -8.54 -23.27 30.75
N ALA A 146 -8.39 -23.93 31.89
CA ALA A 146 -9.25 -25.04 32.29
C ALA A 146 -10.73 -24.64 32.45
N ASP A 147 -11.02 -23.37 32.73
CA ASP A 147 -12.35 -22.80 32.85
C ASP A 147 -12.98 -22.36 31.51
N GLY A 148 -12.27 -22.57 30.39
CA GLY A 148 -12.71 -22.21 29.05
C GLY A 148 -12.43 -20.76 28.64
N THR A 149 -11.85 -19.92 29.51
CA THR A 149 -11.41 -18.58 29.18
C THR A 149 -10.19 -18.60 28.26
N PRO A 150 -9.91 -17.52 27.47
CA PRO A 150 -8.68 -17.40 26.69
C PRO A 150 -7.43 -17.64 27.54
N TYR A 151 -6.47 -18.36 27.00
CA TYR A 151 -5.20 -18.62 27.71
C TYR A 151 -4.47 -17.29 27.93
N GLN A 152 -4.06 -17.05 29.19
CA GLN A 152 -3.31 -15.85 29.58
C GLN A 152 -1.82 -16.10 29.45
N TYR A 153 -1.17 -15.33 28.56
CA TYR A 153 0.28 -15.35 28.39
C TYR A 153 0.97 -14.35 29.35
N SER A 154 2.29 -14.40 29.42
CA SER A 154 3.06 -13.35 30.04
C SER A 154 2.82 -12.03 29.31
N GLY A 155 2.66 -10.93 30.03
CA GLY A 155 2.57 -9.57 29.45
C GLY A 155 3.76 -9.20 28.57
N HIS A 156 4.92 -9.86 28.80
CA HIS A 156 6.11 -9.66 27.98
C HIS A 156 5.97 -10.19 26.53
N TRP A 157 4.99 -11.04 26.25
CA TRP A 157 4.86 -11.69 24.94
C TRP A 157 3.96 -10.93 23.96
N SER A 158 4.01 -9.61 23.98
CA SER A 158 3.18 -8.75 23.11
C SER A 158 3.46 -8.93 21.59
N TRP A 159 4.56 -9.57 21.21
CA TRP A 159 4.82 -9.99 19.81
C TRP A 159 3.74 -10.93 19.24
N ILE A 160 3.00 -11.66 20.10
CA ILE A 160 1.88 -12.51 19.67
C ILE A 160 0.84 -11.68 18.90
N TYR A 161 0.56 -10.46 19.34
CA TYR A 161 -0.37 -9.56 18.65
C TYR A 161 0.17 -9.05 17.30
N VAL A 162 1.49 -8.87 17.20
CA VAL A 162 2.15 -8.53 15.94
C VAL A 162 2.04 -9.69 14.94
N ASP A 163 2.36 -10.90 15.39
CA ASP A 163 2.30 -12.12 14.58
C ASP A 163 0.87 -12.45 14.14
N ASN A 164 -0.12 -12.15 14.98
CA ASN A 164 -1.55 -12.34 14.68
C ASN A 164 -2.16 -11.21 13.84
N ASN A 165 -1.38 -10.18 13.46
CA ASN A 165 -1.88 -9.01 12.73
C ASN A 165 -2.95 -8.20 13.51
N GLU A 166 -2.76 -8.05 14.82
CA GLU A 166 -3.73 -7.40 15.72
C GLU A 166 -3.24 -6.02 16.22
N CYS A 167 -2.13 -5.51 15.68
CA CYS A 167 -1.58 -4.21 16.07
C CYS A 167 -2.19 -3.08 15.26
N TYR A 168 -2.93 -2.23 15.96
CA TYR A 168 -3.53 -1.01 15.43
C TYR A 168 -3.13 0.18 16.30
N ASP A 169 -2.98 1.35 15.71
CA ASP A 169 -2.83 2.60 16.43
C ASP A 169 -4.19 3.17 16.89
N GLU A 170 -4.17 4.32 17.54
CA GLU A 170 -5.37 5.02 18.03
C GLU A 170 -6.32 5.47 16.90
N ASN A 171 -5.83 5.59 15.68
CA ASN A 171 -6.59 5.97 14.49
C ASN A 171 -7.11 4.75 13.71
N GLY A 172 -6.82 3.53 14.17
CA GLY A 172 -7.20 2.28 13.52
C GLY A 172 -6.31 1.90 12.33
N VAL A 173 -5.13 2.50 12.20
CA VAL A 173 -4.15 2.09 11.19
C VAL A 173 -3.49 0.80 11.64
N ASN A 174 -3.37 -0.18 10.74
CA ASN A 174 -2.73 -1.46 11.02
C ASN A 174 -1.21 -1.36 10.82
N LEU A 175 -0.43 -1.99 11.72
CA LEU A 175 1.04 -1.99 11.67
C LEU A 175 1.60 -2.45 10.31
N TRP A 176 1.13 -3.58 9.78
CA TRP A 176 1.66 -4.10 8.52
C TRP A 176 1.27 -3.26 7.32
N GLN A 177 0.07 -2.66 7.31
CA GLN A 177 -0.34 -1.70 6.30
C GLN A 177 0.49 -0.41 6.39
N TRP A 178 0.80 0.05 7.60
CA TRP A 178 1.66 1.20 7.82
C TRP A 178 3.09 0.92 7.31
N ILE A 179 3.69 -0.21 7.71
CA ILE A 179 5.03 -0.64 7.25
C ILE A 179 5.11 -0.70 5.71
N SER A 180 4.06 -1.20 5.05
CA SER A 180 4.05 -1.34 3.59
C SER A 180 4.14 -0.02 2.83
N LYS A 181 3.88 1.09 3.49
CA LYS A 181 3.93 2.44 2.91
C LYS A 181 5.23 3.18 3.22
N GLN A 182 6.06 2.65 4.12
CA GLN A 182 7.26 3.33 4.57
C GLN A 182 8.37 3.30 3.52
N SER A 183 8.92 4.47 3.24
CA SER A 183 10.07 4.71 2.39
C SER A 183 10.88 5.89 2.92
N LYS A 184 12.18 5.90 2.71
CA LYS A 184 13.04 7.07 3.00
C LYS A 184 12.87 8.20 1.99
N GLU A 185 12.30 7.89 0.84
CA GLU A 185 11.92 8.89 -0.15
C GLU A 185 10.56 9.48 0.21
N ASP A 186 10.48 10.78 0.24
CA ASP A 186 9.20 11.47 0.36
C ASP A 186 8.33 11.13 -0.84
N THR A 187 7.17 10.53 -0.59
CA THR A 187 6.23 10.18 -1.64
C THR A 187 4.99 11.09 -1.60
N VAL A 188 4.40 11.29 -2.76
CA VAL A 188 3.22 12.12 -2.92
C VAL A 188 2.09 11.35 -3.60
N VAL A 189 0.86 11.85 -3.43
CA VAL A 189 -0.33 11.38 -4.14
C VAL A 189 -0.54 12.27 -5.36
N ALA A 190 -0.77 11.67 -6.53
CA ALA A 190 -1.23 12.41 -7.70
C ALA A 190 -2.76 12.31 -7.80
N ASN A 191 -3.43 13.47 -7.76
CA ASN A 191 -4.88 13.55 -7.86
C ASN A 191 -5.31 13.80 -9.29
N GLY A 192 -6.44 13.20 -9.71
CA GLY A 192 -6.86 13.38 -11.08
C GLY A 192 -8.32 13.06 -11.38
N THR A 193 -8.65 13.35 -12.64
CA THR A 193 -9.92 12.99 -13.27
C THR A 193 -9.62 12.21 -14.54
N GLN A 194 -10.60 11.48 -15.06
CA GLN A 194 -10.39 10.66 -16.25
C GLN A 194 -11.55 10.76 -17.24
N LYS A 195 -11.24 10.41 -18.50
CA LYS A 195 -12.22 10.26 -19.58
C LYS A 195 -12.03 8.92 -20.26
N ALA A 196 -13.10 8.18 -20.48
CA ALA A 196 -13.06 6.93 -21.21
C ALA A 196 -13.17 7.14 -22.73
N TYR A 197 -12.40 6.36 -23.47
CA TYR A 197 -12.53 6.27 -24.92
C TYR A 197 -13.30 5.01 -25.29
N VAL A 198 -14.44 5.21 -25.93
CA VAL A 198 -15.34 4.15 -26.39
C VAL A 198 -15.19 3.97 -27.88
N VAL A 199 -14.87 2.75 -28.31
CA VAL A 199 -14.74 2.38 -29.73
C VAL A 199 -15.88 1.44 -30.09
N GLY A 200 -16.44 1.60 -31.29
CA GLY A 200 -17.42 0.67 -31.83
C GLY A 200 -16.72 -0.54 -32.43
N GLU A 201 -16.94 -1.70 -31.82
CA GLU A 201 -16.48 -2.99 -32.32
C GLU A 201 -17.61 -3.74 -33.04
N ASP A 202 -17.32 -4.82 -33.77
CA ASP A 202 -18.33 -5.64 -34.46
C ASP A 202 -19.42 -6.17 -33.53
N TRP A 203 -19.09 -6.31 -32.26
CA TRP A 203 -19.97 -6.81 -31.18
C TRP A 203 -20.60 -5.74 -30.31
N GLY A 204 -20.28 -4.48 -30.53
CA GLY A 204 -20.80 -3.34 -29.78
C GLY A 204 -19.74 -2.38 -29.25
N PRO A 205 -20.12 -1.41 -28.43
CA PRO A 205 -19.16 -0.43 -27.89
C PRO A 205 -18.24 -1.08 -26.83
N ALA A 206 -16.98 -0.64 -26.82
CA ALA A 206 -15.96 -1.07 -25.90
C ALA A 206 -15.15 0.12 -25.34
N VAL A 207 -14.90 0.13 -24.05
CA VAL A 207 -13.98 1.06 -23.41
C VAL A 207 -12.56 0.53 -23.60
N THR A 208 -11.84 1.13 -24.54
CA THR A 208 -10.51 0.68 -24.98
C THR A 208 -9.37 1.34 -24.21
N LYS A 209 -9.58 2.56 -23.75
CA LYS A 209 -8.59 3.30 -22.96
C LYS A 209 -9.23 4.36 -22.07
N THR A 210 -8.50 4.77 -21.06
CA THR A 210 -8.80 5.97 -20.27
C THR A 210 -7.66 6.95 -20.38
N VAL A 211 -7.99 8.24 -20.46
CA VAL A 211 -7.04 9.36 -20.40
C VAL A 211 -7.26 10.08 -19.08
N ILE A 212 -6.25 10.07 -18.25
CA ILE A 212 -6.27 10.59 -16.90
C ILE A 212 -5.54 11.96 -16.90
N LYS A 213 -6.19 12.99 -16.41
CA LYS A 213 -5.56 14.28 -16.13
C LYS A 213 -5.16 14.32 -14.67
N LEU A 214 -3.86 14.42 -14.40
CA LEU A 214 -3.29 14.50 -13.06
C LEU A 214 -2.90 15.94 -12.71
N ASP A 215 -2.83 16.24 -11.43
CA ASP A 215 -2.30 17.50 -10.89
C ASP A 215 -0.76 17.58 -10.95
N LYS A 216 -0.09 16.46 -11.26
CA LYS A 216 1.35 16.35 -11.42
C LYS A 216 1.73 15.92 -12.83
N ALA A 217 2.85 16.43 -13.34
CA ALA A 217 3.42 16.01 -14.62
C ALA A 217 4.25 14.74 -14.42
N ILE A 218 3.78 13.62 -14.93
CA ILE A 218 4.45 12.31 -14.79
C ILE A 218 5.55 12.17 -15.84
N ASP A 219 6.73 11.70 -15.43
CA ASP A 219 7.86 11.41 -16.32
C ASP A 219 7.58 10.18 -17.16
N ALA A 220 7.73 10.29 -18.48
CA ALA A 220 7.44 9.21 -19.41
C ALA A 220 8.23 7.93 -19.12
N ASP A 221 9.51 8.07 -18.71
CA ASP A 221 10.41 6.94 -18.43
C ASP A 221 10.01 6.14 -17.15
N SER A 222 9.13 6.71 -16.31
CA SER A 222 8.64 6.03 -15.11
C SER A 222 7.33 5.25 -15.35
N VAL A 223 6.72 5.40 -16.53
CA VAL A 223 5.43 4.75 -16.83
C VAL A 223 5.66 3.37 -17.45
N ASP A 224 5.18 2.34 -16.75
CA ASP A 224 5.12 0.95 -17.22
C ASP A 224 3.70 0.41 -17.04
N ALA A 225 3.16 -0.24 -18.08
CA ALA A 225 1.84 -0.85 -18.05
C ALA A 225 1.68 -1.90 -16.92
N ASN A 226 2.75 -2.61 -16.59
CA ASN A 226 2.76 -3.61 -15.50
C ASN A 226 2.68 -2.98 -14.10
N ASN A 227 2.98 -1.68 -14.01
CA ASN A 227 2.93 -0.92 -12.76
C ASN A 227 1.56 -0.27 -12.51
N LEU A 228 0.57 -0.55 -13.37
CA LEU A 228 -0.77 0.01 -13.28
C LEU A 228 -1.82 -1.08 -13.17
N SER A 229 -2.85 -0.81 -12.37
CA SER A 229 -4.00 -1.67 -12.18
C SER A 229 -5.28 -0.90 -12.46
N VAL A 230 -6.22 -1.54 -13.14
CA VAL A 230 -7.54 -0.97 -13.43
C VAL A 230 -8.61 -1.97 -13.05
N VAL A 231 -9.54 -1.55 -12.20
CA VAL A 231 -10.72 -2.34 -11.83
C VAL A 231 -11.95 -1.65 -12.38
N GLU A 232 -12.71 -2.35 -13.23
CA GLU A 232 -14.00 -1.89 -13.74
C GLU A 232 -15.09 -2.24 -12.73
N GLU A 233 -15.97 -1.29 -12.43
CA GLU A 233 -17.23 -1.54 -11.74
C GLU A 233 -18.36 -0.96 -12.59
N LYS A 234 -19.33 -1.79 -12.95
CA LYS A 234 -20.46 -1.36 -13.79
C LYS A 234 -21.76 -2.04 -13.41
N THR A 235 -22.89 -1.42 -13.78
CA THR A 235 -24.18 -2.08 -13.75
C THR A 235 -24.14 -3.30 -14.67
N SER A 236 -24.60 -4.44 -14.18
CA SER A 236 -24.70 -5.72 -14.90
C SER A 236 -26.05 -6.36 -14.63
N THR A 237 -26.45 -7.33 -15.44
CA THR A 237 -27.75 -8.04 -15.34
C THR A 237 -27.54 -9.48 -14.92
N ASN A 238 -28.23 -9.93 -13.89
CA ASN A 238 -28.36 -11.35 -13.58
C ASN A 238 -29.34 -12.01 -14.54
N TRP A 239 -28.82 -12.82 -15.46
CA TRP A 239 -29.62 -13.47 -16.50
C TRP A 239 -30.68 -14.45 -15.98
N ALA A 240 -30.52 -14.96 -14.76
CA ALA A 240 -31.49 -15.89 -14.18
C ALA A 240 -32.68 -15.18 -13.52
N THR A 241 -32.46 -14.00 -12.93
CA THR A 241 -33.49 -13.26 -12.19
C THR A 241 -33.98 -12.00 -12.88
N GLY A 242 -33.20 -11.46 -13.80
CA GLY A 242 -33.43 -10.15 -14.42
C GLY A 242 -33.04 -8.97 -13.55
N GLU A 243 -32.52 -9.20 -12.35
CA GLU A 243 -32.10 -8.14 -11.44
C GLU A 243 -30.78 -7.53 -11.88
N GLU A 244 -30.66 -6.21 -11.73
CA GLU A 244 -29.45 -5.47 -11.99
C GLU A 244 -28.62 -5.37 -10.70
N TYR A 245 -27.29 -5.46 -10.84
CA TYR A 245 -26.34 -5.37 -9.74
C TYR A 245 -25.05 -4.69 -10.20
N LEU A 246 -24.22 -4.23 -9.27
CA LEU A 246 -22.89 -3.74 -9.57
C LEU A 246 -21.90 -4.90 -9.62
N ALA A 247 -21.28 -5.11 -10.77
CA ALA A 247 -20.23 -6.09 -10.99
C ALA A 247 -18.86 -5.43 -11.00
N LYS A 248 -17.87 -6.04 -10.37
CA LYS A 248 -16.46 -5.65 -10.44
C LYS A 248 -15.66 -6.69 -11.18
N ALA A 249 -14.72 -6.23 -12.02
CA ALA A 249 -13.76 -7.08 -12.70
C ALA A 249 -12.45 -6.33 -12.94
N ASP A 250 -11.34 -7.05 -12.84
CA ASP A 250 -10.04 -6.51 -13.23
C ASP A 250 -10.00 -6.35 -14.75
N ARG A 251 -9.45 -5.24 -15.22
CA ARG A 251 -9.21 -4.98 -16.63
C ARG A 251 -7.75 -5.26 -16.95
N LYS A 252 -7.51 -6.00 -18.01
CA LYS A 252 -6.16 -6.26 -18.49
C LYS A 252 -5.59 -5.00 -19.13
N VAL A 253 -4.60 -4.36 -18.48
CA VAL A 253 -3.82 -3.26 -19.05
C VAL A 253 -2.93 -3.79 -20.16
N THR A 254 -2.96 -3.17 -21.33
CA THR A 254 -2.18 -3.55 -22.52
C THR A 254 -1.13 -2.53 -22.91
N GLY A 255 -1.26 -1.30 -22.42
CA GLY A 255 -0.34 -0.20 -22.66
C GLY A 255 -0.58 0.93 -21.66
N ALA A 256 0.49 1.66 -21.35
CA ALA A 256 0.42 2.89 -20.58
C ALA A 256 1.53 3.84 -21.02
N TYR A 257 1.24 5.12 -21.10
CA TYR A 257 2.19 6.13 -21.53
C TYR A 257 1.72 7.54 -21.14
N THR A 258 2.66 8.47 -21.05
CA THR A 258 2.34 9.89 -20.96
C THR A 258 1.75 10.38 -22.29
N SER A 259 0.72 11.21 -22.23
CA SER A 259 -0.04 11.62 -23.42
C SER A 259 -0.40 13.10 -23.42
N ASP A 260 -1.01 13.56 -24.50
CA ASP A 260 -1.77 14.79 -24.54
C ASP A 260 -3.20 14.58 -23.99
N GLU A 261 -4.01 15.63 -23.99
CA GLU A 261 -5.39 15.61 -23.53
C GLU A 261 -6.32 14.70 -24.36
N ASN A 262 -5.89 14.32 -25.57
CA ASN A 262 -6.60 13.44 -26.50
C ASN A 262 -6.10 11.99 -26.45
N GLY A 263 -5.13 11.71 -25.56
CA GLY A 263 -4.54 10.38 -25.40
C GLY A 263 -3.56 10.01 -26.51
N ASN A 264 -2.97 10.98 -27.20
CA ASN A 264 -1.85 10.73 -28.12
C ASN A 264 -0.56 10.72 -27.30
N GLN A 265 0.27 9.70 -27.50
CA GLN A 265 1.53 9.56 -26.77
C GLN A 265 2.46 10.76 -27.00
N VAL A 266 3.10 11.22 -25.92
CA VAL A 266 4.14 12.27 -25.95
C VAL A 266 5.48 11.72 -25.45
N SER A 267 6.58 12.35 -25.88
CA SER A 267 7.93 11.93 -25.52
C SER A 267 8.48 12.71 -24.34
N GLY A 268 7.81 12.76 -23.23
CA GLY A 268 8.27 13.54 -22.07
C GLY A 268 7.27 13.53 -20.97
N SER A 269 7.53 14.34 -19.95
CA SER A 269 6.61 14.47 -18.82
C SER A 269 5.30 15.09 -19.25
N SER A 270 4.20 14.61 -18.70
CA SER A 270 2.86 15.13 -18.98
C SER A 270 1.93 15.01 -17.77
N ASN A 271 1.01 15.97 -17.65
CA ASN A 271 -0.12 15.86 -16.72
C ASN A 271 -1.20 14.88 -17.20
N TYR A 272 -1.02 14.29 -18.39
CA TYR A 272 -1.96 13.29 -18.91
C TYR A 272 -1.28 11.93 -18.98
N LEU A 273 -1.93 10.93 -18.40
CA LEU A 273 -1.56 9.51 -18.45
C LEU A 273 -2.64 8.75 -19.19
N THR A 274 -2.28 8.05 -20.26
CA THR A 274 -3.18 7.15 -20.97
C THR A 274 -2.93 5.73 -20.57
N ILE A 275 -4.00 4.99 -20.28
CA ILE A 275 -3.97 3.55 -20.00
C ILE A 275 -4.84 2.84 -21.03
N GLU A 276 -4.26 1.95 -21.81
CA GLU A 276 -4.94 1.10 -22.77
C GLU A 276 -5.33 -0.23 -22.13
N MET A 277 -6.50 -0.72 -22.47
CA MET A 277 -7.07 -1.93 -21.90
C MET A 277 -7.49 -2.91 -22.99
N TYR A 278 -7.29 -4.18 -22.72
CA TYR A 278 -7.81 -5.25 -23.55
C TYR A 278 -9.34 -5.19 -23.62
N VAL A 279 -9.90 -5.47 -24.79
CA VAL A 279 -11.33 -5.57 -25.01
C VAL A 279 -11.70 -6.85 -25.75
N SER A 280 -12.86 -7.39 -25.46
CA SER A 280 -13.46 -8.55 -26.12
C SER A 280 -14.99 -8.51 -25.95
N PRO A 281 -15.77 -9.38 -26.61
CA PRO A 281 -17.21 -9.46 -26.38
C PRO A 281 -17.63 -9.66 -24.91
N ASN A 282 -16.72 -10.16 -24.08
CA ASN A 282 -16.96 -10.43 -22.66
C ASN A 282 -16.26 -9.43 -21.72
N GLU A 283 -15.49 -8.49 -22.26
CA GLU A 283 -14.69 -7.56 -21.45
C GLU A 283 -14.68 -6.15 -22.07
N GLY A 284 -14.98 -5.16 -21.25
CA GLY A 284 -14.88 -3.74 -21.61
C GLY A 284 -16.12 -3.13 -22.25
N SER A 285 -17.22 -3.87 -22.42
CA SER A 285 -18.45 -3.27 -22.93
C SER A 285 -19.15 -2.43 -21.87
N PRO A 286 -19.46 -1.15 -22.14
CA PRO A 286 -20.28 -0.30 -21.29
C PRO A 286 -21.79 -0.50 -21.50
N PHE A 287 -22.19 -1.51 -22.30
CA PHE A 287 -23.58 -1.87 -22.48
C PHE A 287 -24.01 -2.96 -21.51
N ILE A 288 -25.30 -2.94 -21.17
CA ILE A 288 -26.01 -4.05 -20.55
C ILE A 288 -27.24 -4.39 -21.36
N TYR A 289 -27.65 -5.65 -21.30
CA TYR A 289 -28.94 -6.08 -21.84
C TYR A 289 -29.99 -6.02 -20.74
N SER A 290 -31.03 -5.24 -20.96
CA SER A 290 -32.17 -5.15 -20.04
C SER A 290 -33.22 -6.21 -20.39
N LEU A 291 -33.42 -7.20 -19.51
CA LEU A 291 -34.46 -8.21 -19.69
C LEU A 291 -35.86 -7.61 -19.68
N ALA A 292 -36.06 -6.50 -18.97
CA ALA A 292 -37.34 -5.82 -18.90
C ALA A 292 -37.76 -5.15 -20.22
N SER A 293 -36.79 -4.53 -20.94
CA SER A 293 -37.05 -3.85 -22.21
C SER A 293 -36.77 -4.71 -23.44
N GLY A 294 -35.96 -5.75 -23.31
CA GLY A 294 -35.49 -6.58 -24.41
C GLY A 294 -34.41 -5.89 -25.30
N PHE A 295 -33.79 -4.83 -24.83
CA PHE A 295 -32.79 -4.04 -25.58
C PHE A 295 -31.49 -3.85 -24.81
N ASN A 296 -30.40 -3.65 -25.56
CA ASN A 296 -29.15 -3.14 -25.02
C ASN A 296 -29.28 -1.65 -24.69
N ARG A 297 -28.70 -1.26 -23.58
CA ARG A 297 -28.59 0.16 -23.17
C ARG A 297 -27.23 0.43 -22.54
N TRP A 298 -26.86 1.69 -22.43
CA TRP A 298 -25.73 2.11 -21.62
C TRP A 298 -25.99 1.72 -20.17
N CYS A 299 -24.96 1.24 -19.46
CA CYS A 299 -25.07 1.00 -18.03
C CYS A 299 -25.22 2.32 -17.27
N ASP A 300 -26.01 2.30 -16.19
CA ASP A 300 -26.27 3.51 -15.38
C ASP A 300 -25.05 3.93 -14.56
N THR A 301 -24.21 2.96 -14.18
CA THR A 301 -22.98 3.18 -13.44
C THR A 301 -21.83 2.54 -14.21
N TYR A 302 -20.78 3.33 -14.45
CA TYR A 302 -19.52 2.86 -14.99
C TYR A 302 -18.37 3.55 -14.25
N ARG A 303 -17.48 2.77 -13.63
CA ARG A 303 -16.34 3.27 -12.88
C ARG A 303 -15.08 2.51 -13.27
N LEU A 304 -13.98 3.25 -13.39
CA LEU A 304 -12.66 2.68 -13.49
C LEU A 304 -11.83 3.14 -12.28
N TYR A 305 -11.53 2.22 -11.40
CA TYR A 305 -10.61 2.44 -10.29
C TYR A 305 -9.20 2.21 -10.81
N VAL A 306 -8.46 3.28 -10.99
CA VAL A 306 -7.07 3.25 -11.43
C VAL A 306 -6.17 3.37 -10.21
N SER A 307 -5.20 2.50 -10.12
CA SER A 307 -4.19 2.52 -9.06
C SER A 307 -2.83 2.10 -9.58
N LEU A 308 -1.79 2.42 -8.84
CA LEU A 308 -0.50 1.78 -9.05
C LEU A 308 -0.57 0.32 -8.58
N ALA A 309 0.10 -0.56 -9.30
CA ALA A 309 0.36 -1.90 -8.82
C ALA A 309 1.13 -1.81 -7.50
N LYS A 310 1.00 -2.82 -6.65
CA LYS A 310 1.56 -2.81 -5.32
C LYS A 310 3.08 -2.61 -5.35
N GLY A 311 3.56 -1.58 -4.66
CA GLY A 311 4.98 -1.21 -4.63
C GLY A 311 5.49 -0.45 -5.85
N ALA A 312 4.65 -0.26 -6.88
CA ALA A 312 5.01 0.55 -8.04
C ALA A 312 4.96 2.04 -7.70
N GLN A 313 5.79 2.80 -8.39
CA GLN A 313 5.93 4.24 -8.23
C GLN A 313 6.04 4.89 -9.61
N LEU A 314 5.59 6.15 -9.71
CA LEU A 314 5.86 7.01 -10.84
C LEU A 314 6.75 8.18 -10.38
N LYS A 315 7.39 8.84 -11.32
CA LYS A 315 8.16 10.06 -11.08
C LYS A 315 7.41 11.27 -11.63
N ALA A 316 7.48 12.37 -10.90
CA ALA A 316 6.95 13.66 -11.31
C ALA A 316 7.95 14.75 -10.90
N ASP A 317 8.80 15.20 -11.82
CA ASP A 317 9.97 16.01 -11.54
C ASP A 317 10.89 15.34 -10.46
N ASP A 318 11.10 16.02 -9.33
CA ASP A 318 11.89 15.49 -8.21
C ASP A 318 11.04 14.72 -7.17
N GLU A 319 9.76 14.50 -7.43
CA GLU A 319 8.85 13.81 -6.51
C GLU A 319 8.58 12.37 -6.96
N ILE A 320 8.42 11.49 -5.96
CA ILE A 320 7.98 10.11 -6.18
C ILE A 320 6.47 10.01 -5.91
N VAL A 321 5.71 9.63 -6.93
CA VAL A 321 4.26 9.39 -6.81
C VAL A 321 4.05 7.93 -6.44
N SER A 322 3.55 7.69 -5.22
CA SER A 322 3.26 6.34 -4.70
C SER A 322 1.78 5.97 -4.72
N GLU A 323 0.90 6.92 -5.05
CA GLU A 323 -0.54 6.69 -5.08
C GLU A 323 -1.21 7.57 -6.16
N LEU A 324 -2.17 6.99 -6.85
CA LEU A 324 -3.06 7.70 -7.77
C LEU A 324 -4.45 7.82 -7.14
N ASN A 325 -4.91 9.05 -6.91
CA ASN A 325 -6.27 9.35 -6.45
C ASN A 325 -7.09 9.91 -7.61
N VAL A 326 -7.65 9.04 -8.42
CA VAL A 326 -8.39 9.37 -9.64
C VAL A 326 -9.88 9.20 -9.41
N VAL A 327 -10.69 10.20 -9.80
CA VAL A 327 -12.15 10.11 -9.75
C VAL A 327 -12.59 8.90 -10.59
N ALA A 328 -13.25 7.92 -9.98
CA ALA A 328 -13.56 6.64 -10.63
C ALA A 328 -14.78 6.69 -11.55
N ASP A 329 -15.78 7.54 -11.23
CA ASP A 329 -17.03 7.65 -11.99
C ASP A 329 -16.79 8.21 -13.39
N ILE A 330 -17.35 7.55 -14.40
CA ILE A 330 -17.26 7.94 -15.81
C ILE A 330 -18.67 7.92 -16.41
N ASP A 331 -19.07 9.01 -17.01
CA ASP A 331 -20.27 9.05 -17.84
C ASP A 331 -19.96 8.49 -19.23
N VAL A 332 -20.16 7.20 -19.42
CA VAL A 332 -19.90 6.51 -20.69
C VAL A 332 -20.93 6.84 -21.77
N ALA A 333 -22.05 7.45 -21.43
CA ALA A 333 -23.13 7.84 -22.37
C ALA A 333 -23.12 9.35 -22.70
N GLY A 334 -22.49 10.17 -21.86
CA GLY A 334 -22.46 11.62 -21.93
C GLY A 334 -21.09 12.23 -22.22
N ASP A 335 -20.81 13.36 -21.55
CA ASP A 335 -19.62 14.20 -21.80
C ASP A 335 -18.26 13.52 -21.49
N GLY A 336 -18.26 12.46 -20.67
CA GLY A 336 -17.07 11.66 -20.40
C GLY A 336 -16.70 10.69 -21.51
N LYS A 337 -17.58 10.49 -22.49
CA LYS A 337 -17.40 9.57 -23.60
C LYS A 337 -16.69 10.26 -24.77
N ILE A 338 -15.69 9.63 -25.32
CA ILE A 338 -15.12 9.98 -26.63
C ILE A 338 -15.30 8.75 -27.53
N CYS A 339 -16.20 8.87 -28.50
CA CYS A 339 -16.50 7.81 -29.48
C CYS A 339 -16.40 8.39 -30.89
N PRO A 340 -15.22 8.37 -31.53
CA PRO A 340 -14.98 9.00 -32.84
C PRO A 340 -15.91 8.47 -33.95
N GLN A 341 -16.35 7.21 -33.87
CA GLN A 341 -17.25 6.64 -34.85
C GLN A 341 -18.66 7.26 -34.81
N LEU A 342 -19.13 7.67 -33.61
CA LEU A 342 -20.44 8.30 -33.47
C LEU A 342 -20.44 9.76 -33.94
N ASP A 343 -19.30 10.43 -33.88
CA ASP A 343 -19.14 11.81 -34.33
C ASP A 343 -19.22 11.94 -35.87
N GLN A 344 -19.14 10.78 -36.58
CA GLN A 344 -19.24 10.72 -38.04
C GLN A 344 -20.67 10.53 -38.56
N PHE A 345 -21.63 10.33 -37.68
CA PHE A 345 -23.04 10.19 -38.06
C PHE A 345 -23.80 11.49 -37.77
N ASP A 346 -24.18 12.20 -38.81
CA ASP A 346 -25.20 13.24 -38.71
C ASP A 346 -26.53 12.59 -38.30
N TYR A 347 -27.04 12.96 -37.14
CA TYR A 347 -28.40 12.63 -36.75
C TYR A 347 -29.35 13.32 -37.74
N ALA A 348 -29.82 12.59 -38.70
CA ALA A 348 -31.02 12.98 -39.46
C ALA A 348 -32.20 12.78 -38.48
N GLY A 349 -32.56 13.83 -37.75
CA GLY A 349 -33.68 13.88 -36.84
C GLY A 349 -35.04 13.68 -37.52
#